data_8c0d670a4b761dad09325c0f9a345ce5
#
_entry.id   8c0d670a4b761dad09325c0f9a345ce5
#
_cell.length_a   1.000
_cell.length_b   1.000
_cell.length_c   1.000
_cell.angle_alpha   90.00
_cell.angle_beta   90.00
_cell.angle_gamma   90.00
#
_symmetry.space_group_name_H-M   'P 1'
#
loop_
_entity.id
_entity.type
_entity.pdbx_description
1 polymer ?
#
loop_
_entity_poly.entity_id
_entity_poly.type
_entity_poly.pdbx_seq_one_letter_code
_entity_poly.pdbx_strand_id
1 'polypeptide(L)'
;MATWLMHLRVAERVKEHLGEIDETAYYVGSIAPDSGRMVDNFTYLPPKDVSHWKRDGVSYEQRFEDNADFFRKYGENERDIYKRSLFLGYYIHILVDTVYVRDIIHPFIEKNGKPFWRANIEEIRAGWYELDYR
;
A
#
# COMPACT_ATOMS: atom_id res chain seq x y z
N MET A 1 -0.79 -0.50 5.21
CA MET A 1 -1.71 -0.69 6.37
C MET A 1 -2.99 -1.42 6.00
N ALA A 2 -3.38 -1.42 4.74
CA ALA A 2 -4.38 -2.37 4.26
C ALA A 2 -3.80 -3.81 4.31
N THR A 3 -4.65 -4.83 4.32
CA THR A 3 -4.20 -6.23 4.29
C THR A 3 -3.73 -6.60 2.88
N TRP A 4 -2.93 -7.65 2.75
CA TRP A 4 -2.51 -8.16 1.45
C TRP A 4 -3.70 -8.48 0.54
N LEU A 5 -4.76 -9.06 1.10
CA LEU A 5 -5.95 -9.40 0.33
C LEU A 5 -6.68 -8.15 -0.15
N MET A 6 -6.71 -7.08 0.64
CA MET A 6 -7.25 -5.79 0.21
C MET A 6 -6.46 -5.23 -0.98
N HIS A 7 -5.12 -5.25 -0.90
CA HIS A 7 -4.28 -4.82 -2.02
C HIS A 7 -4.54 -5.63 -3.29
N LEU A 8 -4.63 -6.96 -3.19
CA LEU A 8 -4.93 -7.83 -4.33
C LEU A 8 -6.33 -7.59 -4.91
N ARG A 9 -7.35 -7.39 -4.06
CA ARG A 9 -8.72 -7.06 -4.52
C ARG A 9 -8.78 -5.73 -5.27
N VAL A 10 -8.10 -4.70 -4.75
CA VAL A 10 -8.03 -3.42 -5.44
C VAL A 10 -7.24 -3.55 -6.75
N ALA A 11 -6.11 -4.25 -6.73
CA ALA A 11 -5.32 -4.51 -7.92
C ALA A 11 -6.15 -5.22 -9.00
N GLU A 12 -6.95 -6.23 -8.64
CA GLU A 12 -7.85 -6.93 -9.57
C GLU A 12 -8.88 -5.98 -10.21
N ARG A 13 -9.47 -5.10 -9.41
CA ARG A 13 -10.45 -4.12 -9.94
C ARG A 13 -9.81 -3.08 -10.84
N VAL A 14 -8.62 -2.60 -10.46
CA VAL A 14 -7.88 -1.63 -11.29
C VAL A 14 -7.42 -2.26 -12.60
N LYS A 15 -7.04 -3.54 -12.58
CA LYS A 15 -6.62 -4.29 -13.77
C LYS A 15 -7.63 -4.20 -14.91
N GLU A 16 -8.92 -4.21 -14.62
CA GLU A 16 -10.00 -4.11 -15.61
C GLU A 16 -9.91 -2.83 -16.49
N HIS A 17 -9.19 -1.82 -16.01
CA HIS A 17 -9.03 -0.52 -16.68
C HIS A 17 -7.61 -0.29 -17.23
N LEU A 18 -6.73 -1.27 -17.10
CA LEU A 18 -5.36 -1.19 -17.60
C LEU A 18 -5.27 -1.73 -19.03
N GLY A 19 -4.27 -1.25 -19.76
CA GLY A 19 -3.90 -1.83 -21.05
C GLY A 19 -3.11 -3.13 -20.88
N GLU A 20 -2.23 -3.43 -21.83
CA GLU A 20 -1.38 -4.62 -21.77
C GLU A 20 -0.44 -4.60 -20.54
N ILE A 21 -0.49 -5.67 -19.75
CA ILE A 21 0.35 -5.89 -18.56
C ILE A 21 0.79 -7.35 -18.47
N ASP A 22 1.91 -7.61 -17.80
CA ASP A 22 2.22 -8.92 -17.24
C ASP A 22 1.49 -9.06 -15.90
N GLU A 23 0.46 -9.90 -15.86
CA GLU A 23 -0.41 -10.04 -14.68
C GLU A 23 0.35 -10.54 -13.45
N THR A 24 1.28 -11.49 -13.62
CA THR A 24 2.08 -12.02 -12.51
C THR A 24 2.93 -10.93 -11.89
N ALA A 25 3.66 -10.18 -12.70
CA ALA A 25 4.48 -9.07 -12.23
C ALA A 25 3.64 -7.98 -11.54
N TYR A 26 2.48 -7.67 -12.09
CA TYR A 26 1.55 -6.70 -11.53
C TYR A 26 1.06 -7.09 -10.13
N TYR A 27 0.62 -8.34 -9.93
CA TYR A 27 0.19 -8.81 -8.61
C TYR A 27 1.35 -8.92 -7.61
N VAL A 28 2.52 -9.39 -8.06
CA VAL A 28 3.73 -9.37 -7.22
C VAL A 28 4.05 -7.94 -6.79
N GLY A 29 4.02 -6.99 -7.70
CA GLY A 29 4.21 -5.57 -7.41
C GLY A 29 3.21 -5.05 -6.37
N SER A 30 1.93 -5.45 -6.47
CA SER A 30 0.87 -4.97 -5.58
C SER A 30 0.98 -5.45 -4.13
N ILE A 31 1.85 -6.42 -3.83
CA ILE A 31 2.15 -6.88 -2.46
C ILE A 31 3.61 -6.67 -2.04
N ALA A 32 4.49 -6.35 -2.99
CA ALA A 32 5.93 -6.21 -2.76
C ALA A 32 6.32 -5.22 -1.64
N PRO A 33 5.69 -4.04 -1.49
CA PRO A 33 6.03 -3.12 -0.41
C PRO A 33 5.87 -3.73 0.99
N ASP A 34 4.97 -4.68 1.16
CA ASP A 34 4.69 -5.37 2.41
C ASP A 34 5.48 -6.68 2.61
N SER A 35 6.31 -7.08 1.65
CA SER A 35 7.12 -8.30 1.71
C SER A 35 8.34 -8.19 2.62
N GLY A 36 8.56 -7.05 3.26
CA GLY A 36 9.68 -6.82 4.16
C GLY A 36 9.69 -7.79 5.35
N ARG A 37 10.90 -8.23 5.75
CA ARG A 37 11.10 -9.11 6.90
C ARG A 37 11.15 -8.31 8.20
N MET A 38 10.35 -8.67 9.19
CA MET A 38 10.49 -8.16 10.55
C MET A 38 11.74 -8.77 11.20
N VAL A 39 12.61 -7.93 11.72
CA VAL A 39 13.91 -8.35 12.32
C VAL A 39 13.91 -8.20 13.83
N ASP A 40 13.25 -7.18 14.40
CA ASP A 40 13.16 -6.94 15.83
C ASP A 40 12.04 -5.92 16.09
N ASN A 41 11.28 -6.09 17.18
CA ASN A 41 10.31 -5.12 17.74
C ASN A 41 9.61 -4.20 16.70
N PHE A 42 8.98 -4.80 15.68
CA PHE A 42 8.34 -4.08 14.56
C PHE A 42 9.29 -3.31 13.63
N THR A 43 10.59 -3.55 13.72
CA THR A 43 11.55 -3.06 12.73
C THR A 43 11.56 -3.99 11.51
N TYR A 44 11.43 -3.41 10.32
CA TYR A 44 11.38 -4.13 9.06
C TYR A 44 12.63 -3.87 8.21
N LEU A 45 13.02 -4.86 7.40
CA LEU A 45 14.02 -4.73 6.35
C LEU A 45 13.40 -5.10 4.99
N PRO A 46 13.37 -4.19 4.01
CA PRO A 46 13.76 -2.78 4.14
C PRO A 46 12.83 -2.00 5.10
N PRO A 47 13.28 -0.85 5.63
CA PRO A 47 12.43 0.01 6.46
C PRO A 47 11.14 0.41 5.72
N LYS A 48 10.02 0.55 6.47
CA LYS A 48 8.69 0.82 5.88
C LYS A 48 8.62 2.15 5.12
N ASP A 49 9.34 3.17 5.52
CA ASP A 49 9.46 4.44 4.80
C ASP A 49 10.12 4.25 3.42
N VAL A 50 11.13 3.38 3.33
CA VAL A 50 11.79 3.02 2.07
C VAL A 50 10.87 2.16 1.21
N SER A 51 10.33 1.05 1.75
CA SER A 51 9.50 0.12 0.97
C SER A 51 8.14 0.72 0.56
N HIS A 52 7.64 1.73 1.25
CA HIS A 52 6.39 2.40 0.90
C HIS A 52 6.59 3.78 0.27
N TRP A 53 7.83 4.12 -0.12
CA TRP A 53 8.16 5.41 -0.74
C TRP A 53 7.61 6.58 0.05
N LYS A 54 7.79 6.53 1.38
CA LYS A 54 7.05 7.37 2.32
C LYS A 54 7.94 8.41 2.95
N ARG A 55 7.47 9.66 2.98
CA ARG A 55 8.02 10.74 3.80
C ARG A 55 7.08 11.05 4.95
N ASP A 56 7.64 11.27 6.14
CA ASP A 56 6.86 11.70 7.30
C ASP A 56 6.58 13.19 7.28
N GLY A 57 5.49 13.61 7.94
CA GLY A 57 5.16 15.01 8.13
C GLY A 57 4.64 15.76 6.91
N VAL A 58 4.34 15.08 5.81
CA VAL A 58 3.77 15.69 4.61
C VAL A 58 2.24 15.59 4.58
N SER A 59 1.58 16.50 3.87
CA SER A 59 0.13 16.43 3.64
C SER A 59 -0.27 15.25 2.74
N TYR A 60 -1.57 14.93 2.69
CA TYR A 60 -2.05 13.86 1.80
C TYR A 60 -1.86 14.23 0.32
N GLU A 61 -2.06 15.49 -0.05
CA GLU A 61 -1.82 15.99 -1.40
C GLU A 61 -0.38 15.74 -1.81
N GLN A 62 0.57 16.10 -0.94
CA GLN A 62 1.98 15.86 -1.20
C GLN A 62 2.29 14.35 -1.26
N ARG A 63 1.64 13.53 -0.44
CA ARG A 63 1.82 12.08 -0.47
C ARG A 63 1.31 11.45 -1.76
N PHE A 64 0.18 11.92 -2.30
CA PHE A 64 -0.30 11.49 -3.62
C PHE A 64 0.68 11.88 -4.73
N GLU A 65 1.27 13.07 -4.64
CA GLU A 65 2.29 13.50 -5.60
C GLU A 65 3.57 12.65 -5.49
N ASP A 66 4.02 12.35 -4.25
CA ASP A 66 5.17 11.45 -4.03
C ASP A 66 4.91 10.04 -4.60
N ASN A 67 3.69 9.53 -4.47
CA ASN A 67 3.31 8.24 -5.06
C ASN A 67 3.36 8.29 -6.60
N ALA A 68 2.88 9.39 -7.21
CA ALA A 68 2.97 9.60 -8.66
C ALA A 68 4.42 9.72 -9.12
N ASP A 69 5.28 10.39 -8.34
CA ASP A 69 6.73 10.49 -8.61
C ASP A 69 7.41 9.12 -8.64
N PHE A 70 7.01 8.20 -7.77
CA PHE A 70 7.50 6.82 -7.83
C PHE A 70 7.28 6.20 -9.21
N PHE A 71 6.04 6.27 -9.71
CA PHE A 71 5.72 5.66 -11.01
C PHE A 71 6.36 6.41 -12.17
N ARG A 72 6.40 7.74 -12.15
CA ARG A 72 7.13 8.54 -13.14
C ARG A 72 8.61 8.13 -13.22
N LYS A 73 9.23 7.89 -12.07
CA LYS A 73 10.65 7.53 -11.99
C LYS A 73 10.97 6.12 -12.47
N TYR A 74 10.13 5.15 -12.13
CA TYR A 74 10.47 3.73 -12.32
C TYR A 74 9.61 3.02 -13.38
N GLY A 75 8.38 3.45 -13.61
CA GLY A 75 7.42 2.73 -14.43
C GLY A 75 7.02 3.40 -15.74
N GLU A 76 6.92 4.74 -15.76
CA GLU A 76 6.31 5.45 -16.88
C GLU A 76 7.03 5.22 -18.22
N ASN A 77 8.35 5.24 -18.20
CA ASN A 77 9.19 5.07 -19.39
C ASN A 77 9.86 3.68 -19.47
N GLU A 78 9.49 2.75 -18.58
CA GLU A 78 10.00 1.38 -18.62
C GLU A 78 9.40 0.62 -19.83
N ARG A 79 10.28 0.07 -20.67
CA ARG A 79 9.89 -0.64 -21.90
C ARG A 79 9.69 -2.13 -21.69
N ASP A 80 10.35 -2.71 -20.69
CA ASP A 80 10.15 -4.09 -20.32
C ASP A 80 8.79 -4.24 -19.64
N ILE A 81 7.89 -5.00 -20.29
CA ILE A 81 6.51 -5.17 -19.82
C ILE A 81 6.43 -5.76 -18.40
N TYR A 82 7.32 -6.71 -18.06
CA TYR A 82 7.39 -7.31 -16.74
C TYR A 82 7.74 -6.27 -15.67
N LYS A 83 8.82 -5.51 -15.88
CA LYS A 83 9.25 -4.46 -14.94
C LYS A 83 8.22 -3.35 -14.81
N ARG A 84 7.67 -2.90 -15.95
CA ARG A 84 6.63 -1.87 -15.94
C ARG A 84 5.40 -2.31 -15.15
N SER A 85 4.96 -3.54 -15.35
CA SER A 85 3.81 -4.12 -14.63
C SER A 85 4.10 -4.26 -13.15
N LEU A 86 5.30 -4.69 -12.76
CA LEU A 86 5.74 -4.74 -11.37
C LEU A 86 5.69 -3.36 -10.70
N PHE A 87 6.25 -2.33 -11.35
CA PHE A 87 6.22 -0.97 -10.81
C PHE A 87 4.81 -0.37 -10.78
N LEU A 88 3.96 -0.73 -11.73
CA LEU A 88 2.56 -0.33 -11.71
C LEU A 88 1.81 -0.94 -10.51
N GLY A 89 1.98 -2.24 -10.26
CA GLY A 89 1.44 -2.90 -9.08
C GLY A 89 1.93 -2.27 -7.78
N TYR A 90 3.23 -1.98 -7.71
CA TYR A 90 3.84 -1.30 -6.57
C TYR A 90 3.24 0.09 -6.34
N TYR A 91 3.07 0.87 -7.41
CA TYR A 91 2.41 2.16 -7.36
C TYR A 91 0.98 2.06 -6.84
N ILE A 92 0.20 1.10 -7.32
CA ILE A 92 -1.17 0.86 -6.84
C ILE A 92 -1.17 0.54 -5.33
N HIS A 93 -0.22 -0.27 -4.85
CA HIS A 93 -0.10 -0.56 -3.41
C HIS A 93 0.08 0.71 -2.58
N ILE A 94 1.09 1.52 -2.89
CA ILE A 94 1.38 2.74 -2.09
C ILE A 94 0.25 3.77 -2.18
N LEU A 95 -0.46 3.80 -3.30
CA LEU A 95 -1.65 4.63 -3.49
C LEU A 95 -2.81 4.15 -2.61
N VAL A 96 -3.08 2.85 -2.60
CA VAL A 96 -4.11 2.23 -1.74
C VAL A 96 -3.84 2.51 -0.27
N ASP A 97 -2.60 2.36 0.18
CA ASP A 97 -2.22 2.67 1.56
C ASP A 97 -2.47 4.15 1.91
N THR A 98 -2.18 5.06 0.99
CA THR A 98 -2.42 6.49 1.20
C THR A 98 -3.93 6.78 1.35
N VAL A 99 -4.75 6.23 0.45
CA VAL A 99 -6.22 6.35 0.50
C VAL A 99 -6.76 5.73 1.79
N TYR A 100 -6.31 4.52 2.13
CA TYR A 100 -6.76 3.80 3.32
C TYR A 100 -6.48 4.56 4.61
N VAL A 101 -5.27 5.13 4.74
CA VAL A 101 -4.92 5.93 5.91
C VAL A 101 -5.76 7.21 5.97
N ARG A 102 -5.95 7.91 4.86
CA ARG A 102 -6.72 9.14 4.79
C ARG A 102 -8.20 8.93 5.11
N ASP A 103 -8.82 7.91 4.49
CA ASP A 103 -10.28 7.78 4.47
C ASP A 103 -10.83 6.82 5.54
N ILE A 104 -9.99 5.92 6.06
CA ILE A 104 -10.40 4.92 7.06
C ILE A 104 -9.71 5.16 8.41
N ILE A 105 -8.36 5.16 8.42
CA ILE A 105 -7.61 5.19 9.68
C ILE A 105 -7.72 6.55 10.36
N HIS A 106 -7.50 7.63 9.61
CA HIS A 106 -7.51 8.98 10.19
C HIS A 106 -8.88 9.35 10.78
N PRO A 107 -10.00 9.21 10.05
CA PRO A 107 -11.33 9.46 10.62
C PRO A 107 -11.66 8.56 11.82
N PHE A 108 -11.21 7.30 11.80
CA PHE A 108 -11.37 6.41 12.95
C PHE A 108 -10.62 6.92 14.18
N ILE A 109 -9.37 7.35 14.02
CA ILE A 109 -8.55 7.92 15.11
C ILE A 109 -9.13 9.24 15.59
N GLU A 110 -9.62 10.10 14.72
CA GLU A 110 -10.28 11.36 15.07
C GLU A 110 -11.52 11.11 15.93
N LYS A 111 -12.33 10.11 15.56
CA LYS A 111 -13.55 9.75 16.28
C LYS A 111 -13.30 9.13 17.66
N ASN A 112 -12.31 8.24 17.79
CA ASN A 112 -12.09 7.39 18.96
C ASN A 112 -10.86 7.79 19.78
N GLY A 113 -9.98 8.64 19.24
CA GLY A 113 -8.74 9.08 19.85
C GLY A 113 -7.56 8.12 19.66
N LYS A 114 -6.35 8.66 19.66
CA LYS A 114 -5.09 7.89 19.55
C LYS A 114 -4.89 6.86 20.68
N PRO A 115 -5.21 7.15 21.94
CA PRO A 115 -5.08 6.15 23.01
C PRO A 115 -5.94 4.91 22.77
N PHE A 116 -7.19 5.08 22.32
CA PHE A 116 -8.07 3.97 21.95
C PHE A 116 -7.48 3.14 20.81
N TRP A 117 -7.02 3.78 19.75
CA TRP A 117 -6.35 3.13 18.63
C TRP A 117 -5.17 2.27 19.09
N ARG A 118 -4.26 2.83 19.90
CA ARG A 118 -3.08 2.11 20.38
C ARG A 118 -3.42 0.93 21.28
N ALA A 119 -4.43 1.06 22.13
CA ALA A 119 -4.84 0.01 23.06
C ALA A 119 -5.54 -1.17 22.36
N ASN A 120 -6.22 -0.91 21.22
CA ASN A 120 -7.07 -1.91 20.57
C ASN A 120 -6.56 -2.32 19.17
N ILE A 121 -5.35 -1.92 18.78
CA ILE A 121 -4.85 -2.12 17.42
C ILE A 121 -4.83 -3.59 16.99
N GLU A 122 -4.52 -4.51 17.89
CA GLU A 122 -4.46 -5.94 17.56
C GLU A 122 -5.86 -6.52 17.31
N GLU A 123 -6.86 -6.13 18.10
CA GLU A 123 -8.26 -6.53 17.92
C GLU A 123 -8.84 -5.93 16.63
N ILE A 124 -8.54 -4.66 16.36
CA ILE A 124 -8.94 -3.98 15.12
C ILE A 124 -8.35 -4.70 13.90
N ARG A 125 -7.06 -5.04 13.95
CA ARG A 125 -6.40 -5.81 12.89
C ARG A 125 -7.01 -7.21 12.70
N ALA A 126 -7.29 -7.92 13.79
CA ALA A 126 -7.95 -9.21 13.73
C ALA A 126 -9.31 -9.11 13.01
N GLY A 127 -10.10 -8.07 13.30
CA GLY A 127 -11.35 -7.78 12.60
C GLY A 127 -11.15 -7.52 11.09
N TRP A 128 -10.09 -6.84 10.69
CA TRP A 128 -9.78 -6.65 9.27
C TRP A 128 -9.46 -7.96 8.57
N TYR A 129 -8.63 -8.81 9.18
CA TYR A 129 -8.32 -10.12 8.62
C TYR A 129 -9.58 -11.01 8.53
N GLU A 130 -10.48 -10.95 9.52
CA GLU A 130 -11.75 -11.67 9.46
C GLU A 130 -12.62 -11.22 8.28
N LEU A 131 -12.67 -9.90 7.99
CA LEU A 131 -13.39 -9.36 6.84
C LEU A 131 -12.79 -9.80 5.49
N ASP A 132 -11.49 -10.05 5.43
CA ASP A 132 -10.83 -10.53 4.21
C ASP A 132 -11.32 -11.92 3.76
N TYR A 133 -11.87 -12.73 4.68
CA TYR A 133 -12.36 -14.08 4.38
C TYR A 133 -13.88 -14.14 4.06
N ARG A 134 -14.56 -13.01 4.06
CA ARG A 134 -15.98 -12.91 3.70
C ARG A 134 -16.17 -12.42 2.27
#